data_b690e6797dde49c82a56678ee1ad3313
#
_entry.id   b690e6797dde49c82a56678ee1ad3313
#
_cell.length_a   1.000
_cell.length_b   1.000
_cell.length_c   1.000
_cell.angle_alpha   90.00
_cell.angle_beta   90.00
_cell.angle_gamma   90.00
#
_symmetry.space_group_name_H-M   'P 1'
#
loop_
_entity.id
_entity.type
_entity.pdbx_description
1 polymer ?
#
loop_
_entity_poly.entity_id
_entity_poly.type
_entity_poly.pdbx_seq_one_letter_code
_entity_poly.pdbx_strand_id
1 'polypeptide(L)'
;GTGVEFIAAKDSGVEIVAKKDGIVEYVDAKKIVVATKDGKDTYQVANFELANSSICSHQRPIVHVGDKVYADKTILADGNSTDKGELALGKNMTIAFMTFNGYNYEDAVILNENLVKDDKLTSLHLEDYEMQCRETKLGPEEITRDIPNVSEEARRNLDANGIVAIGTEVKEGDILVGKVTPKGMAELSSEEKLLHAIFGEKTREVRDTSLRVPHGGDGIVHDIKIYSRKDNDELPTGVSKVIRVYIIQKRKIQVGDKMSGRHGNKGVISLILPQEDMPYLPDGTPVDIMLNP
;
A
#
# COMPACT_ATOMS: atom_id res chain seq x y z
N GLY A 1 -29.84 -10.35 -1.90
CA GLY A 1 -28.97 -11.17 -1.05
C GLY A 1 -29.75 -12.26 -0.31
N THR A 2 -29.05 -13.25 0.18
CA THR A 2 -29.63 -14.37 0.91
C THR A 2 -29.43 -14.24 2.43
N GLY A 3 -28.70 -13.23 2.88
CA GLY A 3 -28.24 -13.07 4.27
C GLY A 3 -26.91 -13.77 4.56
N VAL A 4 -26.41 -14.60 3.66
CA VAL A 4 -25.09 -15.25 3.76
C VAL A 4 -23.95 -14.21 3.73
N GLU A 5 -24.18 -13.09 3.10
CA GLU A 5 -23.24 -11.99 2.95
C GLU A 5 -22.80 -11.42 4.32
N PHE A 6 -23.72 -11.31 5.29
CA PHE A 6 -23.41 -10.90 6.67
C PHE A 6 -22.62 -11.97 7.41
N ILE A 7 -23.01 -13.23 7.24
CA ILE A 7 -22.31 -14.35 7.90
C ILE A 7 -20.90 -14.46 7.36
N ALA A 8 -20.72 -14.38 6.04
CA ALA A 8 -19.43 -14.47 5.40
C ALA A 8 -18.50 -13.30 5.81
N ALA A 9 -19.02 -12.06 5.88
CA ALA A 9 -18.27 -10.90 6.33
C ALA A 9 -17.81 -11.07 7.79
N LYS A 10 -18.71 -11.42 8.68
CA LYS A 10 -18.41 -11.64 10.09
C LYS A 10 -17.41 -12.79 10.32
N ASP A 11 -17.63 -13.93 9.68
CA ASP A 11 -16.81 -15.13 9.88
C ASP A 11 -15.42 -15.01 9.20
N SER A 12 -15.26 -14.11 8.25
CA SER A 12 -13.95 -13.80 7.64
C SER A 12 -12.95 -13.17 8.63
N GLY A 13 -13.45 -12.57 9.71
CA GLY A 13 -12.62 -11.90 10.71
C GLY A 13 -12.04 -10.55 10.27
N VAL A 14 -12.46 -10.01 9.12
CA VAL A 14 -11.99 -8.69 8.63
C VAL A 14 -12.68 -7.53 9.35
N GLU A 15 -13.83 -7.79 9.96
CA GLU A 15 -14.60 -6.81 10.72
C GLU A 15 -14.26 -6.84 12.20
N ILE A 16 -14.45 -5.72 12.88
CA ILE A 16 -14.38 -5.66 14.33
C ILE A 16 -15.80 -5.75 14.90
N VAL A 17 -16.08 -6.83 15.61
CA VAL A 17 -17.37 -7.08 16.25
C VAL A 17 -17.26 -6.82 17.76
N ALA A 18 -18.28 -6.19 18.35
CA ALA A 18 -18.34 -5.97 19.79
C ALA A 18 -18.35 -7.30 20.55
N LYS A 19 -17.44 -7.49 21.52
CA LYS A 19 -17.35 -8.71 22.36
C LYS A 19 -18.29 -8.69 23.54
N LYS A 20 -18.70 -7.49 24.00
CA LYS A 20 -19.58 -7.27 25.13
C LYS A 20 -20.58 -6.16 24.86
N ASP A 21 -21.70 -6.17 25.60
CA ASP A 21 -22.65 -5.07 25.59
C ASP A 21 -22.05 -3.83 26.25
N GLY A 22 -22.31 -2.66 25.65
CA GLY A 22 -21.78 -1.41 26.18
C GLY A 22 -22.21 -0.17 25.42
N ILE A 23 -21.51 0.91 25.68
CA ILE A 23 -21.68 2.21 25.01
C ILE A 23 -20.32 2.64 24.49
N VAL A 24 -20.27 3.10 23.26
CA VAL A 24 -19.04 3.63 22.64
C VAL A 24 -18.66 4.94 23.32
N GLU A 25 -17.47 4.99 23.91
CA GLU A 25 -16.97 6.15 24.65
C GLU A 25 -15.99 6.96 23.80
N TYR A 26 -15.22 6.28 22.94
CA TYR A 26 -14.19 6.92 22.10
C TYR A 26 -14.03 6.19 20.78
N VAL A 27 -13.85 6.94 19.71
CA VAL A 27 -13.57 6.42 18.36
C VAL A 27 -12.54 7.30 17.66
N ASP A 28 -11.51 6.68 17.14
CA ASP A 28 -10.58 7.29 16.18
C ASP A 28 -10.16 6.26 15.11
N ALA A 29 -9.25 6.65 14.21
CA ALA A 29 -8.77 5.77 13.15
C ALA A 29 -7.91 4.58 13.65
N LYS A 30 -7.48 4.58 14.91
CA LYS A 30 -6.57 3.56 15.48
C LYS A 30 -7.23 2.69 16.53
N LYS A 31 -8.25 3.18 17.21
CA LYS A 31 -8.92 2.45 18.28
C LYS A 31 -10.36 2.88 18.50
N ILE A 32 -11.14 1.92 19.02
CA ILE A 32 -12.50 2.15 19.51
C ILE A 32 -12.52 1.69 20.98
N VAL A 33 -13.08 2.52 21.87
CA VAL A 33 -13.23 2.20 23.29
C VAL A 33 -14.70 2.08 23.61
N VAL A 34 -15.10 0.94 24.17
CA VAL A 34 -16.47 0.64 24.59
C VAL A 34 -16.50 0.51 26.11
N ALA A 35 -17.31 1.33 26.76
CA ALA A 35 -17.60 1.21 28.18
C ALA A 35 -18.59 0.07 28.40
N THR A 36 -18.18 -0.97 29.11
CA THR A 36 -18.99 -2.13 29.46
C THR A 36 -19.29 -2.17 30.98
N LYS A 37 -20.14 -3.07 31.42
CA LYS A 37 -20.44 -3.24 32.85
C LYS A 37 -19.21 -3.63 33.69
N ASP A 38 -18.24 -4.32 33.05
CA ASP A 38 -17.07 -4.87 33.73
C ASP A 38 -15.83 -3.95 33.57
N GLY A 39 -15.94 -2.83 32.87
CA GLY A 39 -14.82 -1.92 32.60
C GLY A 39 -14.84 -1.39 31.18
N LYS A 40 -13.65 -1.10 30.61
CA LYS A 40 -13.50 -0.58 29.25
C LYS A 40 -12.83 -1.62 28.36
N ASP A 41 -13.45 -1.94 27.25
CA ASP A 41 -12.88 -2.78 26.21
C ASP A 41 -12.30 -1.88 25.11
N THR A 42 -11.04 -2.11 24.74
CA THR A 42 -10.36 -1.36 23.68
C THR A 42 -10.12 -2.25 22.48
N TYR A 43 -10.63 -1.84 21.32
CA TYR A 43 -10.46 -2.51 20.05
C TYR A 43 -9.45 -1.73 19.20
N GLN A 44 -8.38 -2.38 18.75
CA GLN A 44 -7.43 -1.79 17.81
C GLN A 44 -8.01 -1.87 16.40
N VAL A 45 -7.85 -0.79 15.64
CA VAL A 45 -8.32 -0.67 14.26
C VAL A 45 -7.11 -0.70 13.34
N ALA A 46 -7.07 -1.66 12.43
CA ALA A 46 -6.00 -1.76 11.44
C ALA A 46 -6.07 -0.58 10.47
N ASN A 47 -4.94 0.09 10.26
CA ASN A 47 -4.88 1.28 9.44
C ASN A 47 -3.74 1.17 8.41
N PHE A 48 -4.07 0.71 7.20
CA PHE A 48 -3.14 0.45 6.11
C PHE A 48 -1.99 -0.46 6.54
N GLU A 49 -2.31 -1.62 7.08
CA GLU A 49 -1.33 -2.63 7.47
C GLU A 49 -1.12 -3.64 6.36
N LEU A 50 0.12 -4.10 6.21
CA LEU A 50 0.43 -5.16 5.26
C LEU A 50 -0.13 -6.49 5.77
N ALA A 51 -1.11 -7.02 5.05
CA ALA A 51 -1.57 -8.39 5.19
C ALA A 51 -0.79 -9.33 4.25
N ASN A 52 -1.08 -10.61 4.30
CA ASN A 52 -0.46 -11.59 3.40
C ASN A 52 -0.66 -11.20 1.92
N SER A 53 0.36 -11.42 1.09
CA SER A 53 0.30 -11.21 -0.38
C SER A 53 0.09 -9.77 -0.82
N SER A 54 0.75 -8.79 -0.20
CA SER A 54 0.67 -7.36 -0.55
C SER A 54 -0.73 -6.76 -0.46
N ILE A 55 -1.66 -7.42 0.23
CA ILE A 55 -2.99 -6.89 0.49
C ILE A 55 -2.89 -5.84 1.58
N CYS A 56 -3.40 -4.65 1.30
CA CYS A 56 -3.52 -3.58 2.28
C CYS A 56 -4.75 -3.84 3.17
N SER A 57 -4.53 -4.17 4.45
CA SER A 57 -5.60 -4.28 5.44
C SER A 57 -5.92 -2.90 6.00
N HIS A 58 -7.18 -2.50 5.88
CA HIS A 58 -7.66 -1.24 6.40
C HIS A 58 -9.06 -1.42 6.96
N GLN A 59 -9.26 -1.03 8.22
CA GLN A 59 -10.55 -1.09 8.89
C GLN A 59 -11.08 0.32 9.11
N ARG A 60 -12.37 0.50 8.88
CA ARG A 60 -13.06 1.79 9.01
C ARG A 60 -14.11 1.73 10.10
N PRO A 61 -13.98 2.50 11.18
CA PRO A 61 -15.03 2.62 12.20
C PRO A 61 -16.36 3.07 11.59
N ILE A 62 -17.45 2.39 11.97
CA ILE A 62 -18.82 2.72 11.52
C ILE A 62 -19.72 3.15 12.68
N VAL A 63 -19.23 3.11 13.90
CA VAL A 63 -19.93 3.55 15.12
C VAL A 63 -19.50 4.95 15.54
N HIS A 64 -20.36 5.62 16.29
CA HIS A 64 -20.10 6.94 16.83
C HIS A 64 -20.10 6.92 18.36
N VAL A 65 -19.47 7.92 18.97
CA VAL A 65 -19.47 8.08 20.41
C VAL A 65 -20.92 8.23 20.92
N GLY A 66 -21.27 7.44 21.92
CA GLY A 66 -22.63 7.37 22.50
C GLY A 66 -23.50 6.23 21.95
N ASP A 67 -23.07 5.54 20.89
CA ASP A 67 -23.84 4.41 20.35
C ASP A 67 -23.86 3.23 21.33
N LYS A 68 -25.01 2.59 21.42
CA LYS A 68 -25.17 1.34 22.18
C LYS A 68 -24.76 0.17 21.31
N VAL A 69 -23.91 -0.68 21.85
CA VAL A 69 -23.41 -1.87 21.17
C VAL A 69 -23.79 -3.13 21.92
N TYR A 70 -24.03 -4.21 21.17
CA TYR A 70 -24.45 -5.50 21.67
C TYR A 70 -23.42 -6.56 21.29
N ALA A 71 -23.12 -7.43 22.25
CA ALA A 71 -22.17 -8.54 22.08
C ALA A 71 -22.52 -9.40 20.87
N ASP A 72 -21.51 -9.74 20.05
CA ASP A 72 -21.59 -10.60 18.85
C ASP A 72 -22.59 -10.17 17.77
N LYS A 73 -23.17 -8.97 17.90
CA LYS A 73 -24.17 -8.44 16.96
C LYS A 73 -23.76 -7.14 16.31
N THR A 74 -23.19 -6.21 17.10
CA THR A 74 -22.84 -4.89 16.60
C THR A 74 -21.44 -4.91 15.99
N ILE A 75 -21.34 -4.50 14.74
CA ILE A 75 -20.08 -4.29 14.05
C ILE A 75 -19.59 -2.90 14.39
N LEU A 76 -18.35 -2.81 14.89
CA LEU A 76 -17.71 -1.57 15.31
C LEU A 76 -16.93 -0.94 14.16
N ALA A 77 -16.31 -1.76 13.31
CA ALA A 77 -15.58 -1.30 12.14
C ALA A 77 -15.72 -2.31 11.01
N ASP A 78 -15.96 -1.79 9.81
CA ASP A 78 -15.88 -2.54 8.57
C ASP A 78 -14.42 -2.82 8.20
N GLY A 79 -14.19 -3.95 7.55
CA GLY A 79 -12.90 -4.31 6.98
C GLY A 79 -12.84 -4.15 5.47
N ASN A 80 -11.87 -4.82 4.86
CA ASN A 80 -11.76 -4.85 3.41
C ASN A 80 -12.99 -5.53 2.79
N SER A 81 -13.50 -4.93 1.71
CA SER A 81 -14.64 -5.46 0.94
C SER A 81 -15.90 -5.71 1.78
N THR A 82 -16.10 -4.92 2.83
CA THR A 82 -17.33 -4.91 3.63
C THR A 82 -17.91 -3.49 3.72
N ASP A 83 -19.22 -3.40 3.85
CA ASP A 83 -19.97 -2.15 4.03
C ASP A 83 -21.13 -2.39 4.99
N LYS A 84 -21.09 -1.75 6.16
CA LYS A 84 -22.07 -1.90 7.25
C LYS A 84 -22.29 -3.35 7.67
N GLY A 85 -21.19 -4.12 7.71
CA GLY A 85 -21.24 -5.53 8.10
C GLY A 85 -21.72 -6.50 7.02
N GLU A 86 -21.88 -6.03 5.80
CA GLU A 86 -22.26 -6.87 4.67
C GLU A 86 -21.11 -6.98 3.67
N LEU A 87 -20.93 -8.16 3.09
CA LEU A 87 -19.91 -8.38 2.07
C LEU A 87 -20.16 -7.50 0.85
N ALA A 88 -19.16 -6.66 0.49
CA ALA A 88 -19.23 -5.69 -0.58
C ALA A 88 -17.99 -5.80 -1.48
N LEU A 89 -17.94 -6.84 -2.32
CA LEU A 89 -16.79 -7.18 -3.15
C LEU A 89 -16.59 -6.25 -4.36
N GLY A 90 -17.53 -5.38 -4.64
CA GLY A 90 -17.48 -4.48 -5.79
C GLY A 90 -18.42 -3.29 -5.62
N LYS A 91 -18.74 -2.67 -6.75
CA LYS A 91 -19.65 -1.52 -6.84
C LYS A 91 -20.80 -1.83 -7.77
N ASN A 92 -22.00 -1.33 -7.44
CA ASN A 92 -23.12 -1.34 -8.35
C ASN A 92 -22.92 -0.29 -9.44
N MET A 93 -23.14 -0.67 -10.69
CA MET A 93 -22.90 0.17 -11.86
C MET A 93 -24.06 0.06 -12.84
N THR A 94 -24.33 1.14 -13.57
CA THR A 94 -25.29 1.16 -14.66
C THR A 94 -24.66 0.58 -15.91
N ILE A 95 -25.24 -0.51 -16.43
CA ILE A 95 -24.67 -1.25 -17.56
C ILE A 95 -25.61 -1.12 -18.78
N ALA A 96 -25.04 -0.79 -19.93
CA ALA A 96 -25.70 -0.92 -21.23
C ALA A 96 -25.23 -2.19 -21.95
N PHE A 97 -26.17 -3.05 -22.35
CA PHE A 97 -25.89 -4.19 -23.22
C PHE A 97 -26.10 -3.76 -24.66
N MET A 98 -25.04 -3.44 -25.36
CA MET A 98 -25.05 -2.98 -26.75
C MET A 98 -23.69 -3.15 -27.40
N THR A 99 -23.65 -3.26 -28.71
CA THR A 99 -22.42 -3.18 -29.49
C THR A 99 -22.00 -1.73 -29.66
N PHE A 100 -20.68 -1.47 -29.58
CA PHE A 100 -20.15 -0.12 -29.78
C PHE A 100 -18.89 -0.14 -30.65
N ASN A 101 -19.09 0.11 -31.95
CA ASN A 101 -18.05 0.21 -33.00
C ASN A 101 -17.02 -0.94 -32.99
N GLY A 102 -17.37 -2.11 -32.46
CA GLY A 102 -16.48 -3.26 -32.33
C GLY A 102 -15.52 -3.21 -31.12
N TYR A 103 -15.48 -2.12 -30.37
CA TYR A 103 -14.58 -1.99 -29.22
C TYR A 103 -14.96 -2.86 -28.03
N ASN A 104 -16.17 -3.39 -27.99
CA ASN A 104 -16.60 -4.37 -26.98
C ASN A 104 -16.91 -5.74 -27.58
N TYR A 105 -16.22 -6.11 -28.67
CA TYR A 105 -16.32 -7.42 -29.27
C TYR A 105 -15.91 -8.54 -28.32
N GLU A 106 -16.64 -9.64 -28.31
CA GLU A 106 -16.48 -10.75 -27.35
C GLU A 106 -16.55 -10.27 -25.89
N ASP A 107 -15.52 -10.53 -25.10
CA ASP A 107 -15.42 -10.19 -23.67
C ASP A 107 -14.78 -8.81 -23.42
N ALA A 108 -14.65 -7.97 -24.45
CA ALA A 108 -14.12 -6.63 -24.27
C ALA A 108 -15.15 -5.70 -23.61
N VAL A 109 -14.68 -4.86 -22.71
CA VAL A 109 -15.51 -3.97 -21.88
C VAL A 109 -15.11 -2.52 -22.13
N ILE A 110 -16.09 -1.64 -22.25
CA ILE A 110 -15.88 -0.20 -22.35
C ILE A 110 -16.34 0.45 -21.04
N LEU A 111 -15.52 1.30 -20.48
CA LEU A 111 -15.79 2.02 -19.24
C LEU A 111 -15.97 3.51 -19.45
N ASN A 112 -16.77 4.11 -18.59
CA ASN A 112 -16.86 5.55 -18.45
C ASN A 112 -15.66 6.07 -17.65
N GLU A 113 -15.02 7.16 -18.10
CA GLU A 113 -13.91 7.83 -17.44
C GLU A 113 -14.24 8.25 -15.99
N ASN A 114 -15.50 8.56 -15.69
CA ASN A 114 -15.93 8.91 -14.34
C ASN A 114 -15.63 7.81 -13.32
N LEU A 115 -15.63 6.52 -13.70
CA LEU A 115 -15.26 5.43 -12.82
C LEU A 115 -13.79 5.54 -12.35
N VAL A 116 -12.92 5.97 -13.26
CA VAL A 116 -11.50 6.20 -12.97
C VAL A 116 -11.30 7.48 -12.18
N LYS A 117 -12.01 8.54 -12.55
CA LYS A 117 -11.92 9.86 -11.94
C LYS A 117 -12.42 9.86 -10.49
N ASP A 118 -13.53 9.18 -10.23
CA ASP A 118 -14.16 9.08 -8.91
C ASP A 118 -13.54 7.97 -8.03
N ASP A 119 -12.48 7.32 -8.49
CA ASP A 119 -11.81 6.21 -7.77
C ASP A 119 -12.75 5.03 -7.42
N LYS A 120 -13.79 4.77 -8.22
CA LYS A 120 -14.77 3.71 -7.91
C LYS A 120 -14.20 2.30 -7.97
N LEU A 121 -13.20 2.08 -8.84
CA LEU A 121 -12.53 0.79 -9.05
C LEU A 121 -11.02 0.88 -8.74
N THR A 122 -10.62 1.83 -7.94
CA THR A 122 -9.24 2.02 -7.52
C THR A 122 -8.90 1.10 -6.36
N SER A 123 -7.74 0.47 -6.40
CA SER A 123 -7.23 -0.38 -5.34
C SER A 123 -5.99 0.22 -4.68
N LEU A 124 -5.82 -0.07 -3.38
CA LEU A 124 -4.63 0.27 -2.63
C LEU A 124 -3.78 -0.99 -2.44
N HIS A 125 -2.51 -0.88 -2.78
CA HIS A 125 -1.52 -1.94 -2.60
C HIS A 125 -0.43 -1.45 -1.68
N LEU A 126 -0.01 -2.30 -0.76
CA LEU A 126 1.08 -2.01 0.16
C LEU A 126 2.24 -2.93 -0.17
N GLU A 127 3.35 -2.33 -0.59
CA GLU A 127 4.59 -3.04 -0.91
C GLU A 127 5.62 -2.75 0.17
N ASP A 128 6.40 -3.76 0.57
CA ASP A 128 7.50 -3.60 1.50
C ASP A 128 8.85 -3.78 0.81
N TYR A 129 9.77 -2.87 1.10
CA TYR A 129 11.14 -2.90 0.62
C TYR A 129 12.09 -3.04 1.79
N GLU A 130 12.86 -4.12 1.82
CA GLU A 130 13.76 -4.42 2.92
C GLU A 130 15.23 -4.12 2.55
N MET A 131 15.91 -3.43 3.45
CA MET A 131 17.35 -3.20 3.41
C MET A 131 18.02 -3.82 4.63
N GLN A 132 19.01 -4.66 4.40
CA GLN A 132 19.86 -5.22 5.44
C GLN A 132 21.21 -4.53 5.47
N CYS A 133 21.67 -4.18 6.65
CA CYS A 133 23.00 -3.67 6.91
C CYS A 133 23.83 -4.78 7.53
N ARG A 134 24.91 -5.18 6.86
CA ARG A 134 25.72 -6.35 7.23
C ARG A 134 27.12 -5.97 7.67
N GLU A 135 27.71 -6.80 8.51
CA GLU A 135 29.14 -6.73 8.81
C GLU A 135 29.90 -7.48 7.73
N THR A 136 30.81 -6.79 7.02
CA THR A 136 31.65 -7.37 6.00
C THR A 136 33.10 -7.52 6.49
N LYS A 137 33.88 -8.34 5.80
CA LYS A 137 35.33 -8.51 6.12
C LYS A 137 36.14 -7.22 6.00
N LEU A 138 35.67 -6.26 5.23
CA LEU A 138 36.32 -4.96 4.98
C LEU A 138 35.82 -3.86 5.94
N GLY A 139 34.83 -4.16 6.76
CA GLY A 139 34.20 -3.27 7.70
C GLY A 139 32.68 -3.34 7.64
N PRO A 140 31.98 -2.72 8.57
CA PRO A 140 30.54 -2.69 8.59
C PRO A 140 29.99 -1.84 7.44
N GLU A 141 28.86 -2.27 6.87
CA GLU A 141 28.04 -1.41 6.02
C GLU A 141 27.44 -0.30 6.87
N GLU A 142 27.25 0.87 6.29
CA GLU A 142 26.75 2.04 7.00
C GLU A 142 25.54 2.64 6.28
N ILE A 143 24.51 2.97 7.06
CA ILE A 143 23.35 3.70 6.58
C ILE A 143 23.64 5.18 6.78
N THR A 144 23.64 5.93 5.67
CA THR A 144 24.03 7.33 5.68
C THR A 144 23.33 8.11 4.55
N ARG A 145 23.15 9.40 4.77
CA ARG A 145 22.77 10.36 3.73
C ARG A 145 23.94 10.72 2.81
N ASP A 146 25.16 10.56 3.28
CA ASP A 146 26.36 10.89 2.50
C ASP A 146 26.74 9.73 1.58
N ILE A 147 26.16 9.73 0.38
CA ILE A 147 26.30 8.71 -0.64
C ILE A 147 27.19 9.26 -1.74
N PRO A 148 28.28 8.56 -2.14
CA PRO A 148 29.20 9.02 -3.17
C PRO A 148 28.47 9.10 -4.53
N ASN A 149 28.84 10.13 -5.32
CA ASN A 149 28.34 10.36 -6.69
C ASN A 149 26.81 10.53 -6.80
N VAL A 150 26.13 10.95 -5.71
CA VAL A 150 24.70 11.25 -5.70
C VAL A 150 24.50 12.74 -5.46
N SER A 151 23.68 13.38 -6.30
CA SER A 151 23.38 14.81 -6.18
C SER A 151 22.57 15.12 -4.92
N GLU A 152 22.65 16.37 -4.44
CA GLU A 152 21.86 16.83 -3.29
C GLU A 152 20.36 16.73 -3.57
N GLU A 153 19.94 16.96 -4.81
CA GLU A 153 18.55 16.82 -5.21
C GLU A 153 18.03 15.38 -5.07
N ALA A 154 18.82 14.39 -5.44
CA ALA A 154 18.47 12.97 -5.29
C ALA A 154 18.41 12.53 -3.81
N ARG A 155 19.05 13.28 -2.90
CA ARG A 155 19.07 13.03 -1.45
C ARG A 155 18.06 13.87 -0.67
N ARG A 156 17.31 14.75 -1.35
CA ARG A 156 16.41 15.72 -0.68
C ARG A 156 15.35 15.07 0.24
N ASN A 157 14.89 13.87 -0.12
CA ASN A 157 13.85 13.15 0.58
C ASN A 157 14.38 12.31 1.76
N LEU A 158 15.70 12.25 1.94
CA LEU A 158 16.34 11.51 3.02
C LEU A 158 16.50 12.38 4.28
N ASP A 159 16.23 11.78 5.42
CA ASP A 159 16.50 12.37 6.72
C ASP A 159 18.03 12.44 7.03
N ALA A 160 18.39 12.93 8.21
CA ALA A 160 19.79 12.99 8.65
C ALA A 160 20.44 11.60 8.76
N ASN A 161 19.67 10.56 8.94
CA ASN A 161 20.13 9.17 9.03
C ASN A 161 20.22 8.47 7.67
N GLY A 162 19.83 9.13 6.58
CA GLY A 162 19.84 8.55 5.24
C GLY A 162 18.61 7.70 4.91
N ILE A 163 17.51 7.88 5.65
CA ILE A 163 16.25 7.15 5.45
C ILE A 163 15.21 8.12 4.90
N VAL A 164 14.40 7.67 3.93
CA VAL A 164 13.32 8.48 3.35
C VAL A 164 12.30 8.89 4.42
N ALA A 165 11.73 10.08 4.29
CA ALA A 165 10.72 10.55 5.24
C ALA A 165 9.34 9.94 4.94
N ILE A 166 8.58 9.61 6.00
CA ILE A 166 7.18 9.17 5.87
C ILE A 166 6.34 10.27 5.22
N GLY A 167 5.43 9.88 4.32
CA GLY A 167 4.58 10.80 3.55
C GLY A 167 5.22 11.31 2.26
N THR A 168 6.46 10.93 1.97
CA THR A 168 7.14 11.32 0.73
C THR A 168 6.58 10.53 -0.45
N GLU A 169 6.24 11.22 -1.53
CA GLU A 169 5.97 10.61 -2.82
C GLU A 169 7.30 10.23 -3.48
N VAL A 170 7.44 8.95 -3.82
CA VAL A 170 8.65 8.39 -4.40
C VAL A 170 8.36 7.79 -5.78
N LYS A 171 9.35 7.88 -6.66
CA LYS A 171 9.30 7.38 -8.03
C LYS A 171 10.44 6.40 -8.29
N GLU A 172 10.35 5.67 -9.39
CA GLU A 172 11.42 4.78 -9.84
C GLU A 172 12.79 5.45 -9.76
N GLY A 173 13.76 4.76 -9.16
CA GLY A 173 15.12 5.23 -8.98
C GLY A 173 15.38 6.11 -7.76
N ASP A 174 14.35 6.63 -7.09
CA ASP A 174 14.49 7.39 -5.85
C ASP A 174 15.08 6.54 -4.73
N ILE A 175 15.90 7.16 -3.89
CA ILE A 175 16.56 6.46 -2.79
C ILE A 175 15.60 6.36 -1.60
N LEU A 176 15.35 5.13 -1.15
CA LEU A 176 14.57 4.84 0.05
C LEU A 176 15.45 4.79 1.30
N VAL A 177 16.61 4.13 1.19
CA VAL A 177 17.59 4.02 2.27
C VAL A 177 18.98 4.17 1.67
N GLY A 178 19.69 5.18 2.10
CA GLY A 178 21.09 5.40 1.71
C GLY A 178 22.00 4.44 2.46
N LYS A 179 22.73 3.60 1.73
CA LYS A 179 23.69 2.65 2.27
C LYS A 179 24.99 2.67 1.49
N VAL A 180 26.09 2.63 2.22
CA VAL A 180 27.43 2.52 1.64
C VAL A 180 28.12 1.26 2.16
N THR A 181 28.85 0.60 1.27
CA THR A 181 29.60 -0.61 1.58
C THR A 181 31.09 -0.33 1.36
N PRO A 182 32.00 -0.69 2.30
CA PRO A 182 33.44 -0.52 2.12
C PRO A 182 33.94 -1.28 0.87
N LYS A 183 34.79 -0.62 0.05
CA LYS A 183 35.48 -1.22 -1.10
C LYS A 183 36.79 -1.89 -0.66
N GLY A 184 37.12 -3.00 -1.28
CA GLY A 184 38.44 -3.60 -1.19
C GLY A 184 39.45 -2.95 -2.14
N MET A 185 40.74 -2.96 -1.79
CA MET A 185 41.84 -2.40 -2.64
C MET A 185 41.84 -2.97 -4.07
N ALA A 186 41.34 -4.16 -4.29
CA ALA A 186 41.26 -4.80 -5.60
C ALA A 186 40.15 -4.18 -6.51
N GLU A 187 39.14 -3.56 -5.92
CA GLU A 187 37.96 -2.97 -6.61
C GLU A 187 38.18 -1.50 -6.99
N LEU A 188 39.33 -0.93 -6.61
CA LEU A 188 39.67 0.46 -6.92
C LEU A 188 40.07 0.62 -8.39
N SER A 189 39.61 1.70 -9.03
CA SER A 189 40.10 2.12 -10.32
C SER A 189 41.57 2.55 -10.24
N SER A 190 42.27 2.64 -11.37
CA SER A 190 43.67 3.11 -11.39
C SER A 190 43.82 4.53 -10.84
N GLU A 191 42.83 5.39 -11.07
CA GLU A 191 42.79 6.77 -10.59
C GLU A 191 42.54 6.83 -9.08
N GLU A 192 41.62 6.01 -8.57
CA GLU A 192 41.33 5.87 -7.14
C GLU A 192 42.54 5.33 -6.37
N LYS A 193 43.27 4.33 -6.94
CA LYS A 193 44.52 3.81 -6.36
C LYS A 193 45.60 4.88 -6.26
N LEU A 194 45.70 5.74 -7.26
CA LEU A 194 46.65 6.85 -7.26
C LEU A 194 46.31 7.89 -6.20
N LEU A 195 45.05 8.27 -6.08
CA LEU A 195 44.55 9.18 -5.06
C LEU A 195 44.77 8.63 -3.64
N HIS A 196 44.53 7.34 -3.44
CA HIS A 196 44.79 6.66 -2.17
C HIS A 196 46.28 6.67 -1.79
N ALA A 197 47.15 6.48 -2.78
CA ALA A 197 48.59 6.54 -2.58
C ALA A 197 49.10 7.95 -2.23
N ILE A 198 48.46 9.02 -2.76
CA ILE A 198 48.82 10.41 -2.54
C ILE A 198 48.30 10.96 -1.20
N PHE A 199 47.03 10.65 -0.87
CA PHE A 199 46.32 11.21 0.29
C PHE A 199 46.29 10.31 1.52
N GLY A 200 46.84 9.08 1.44
CA GLY A 200 46.92 8.13 2.54
C GLY A 200 45.59 7.47 2.92
N GLU A 201 45.61 6.54 3.90
CA GLU A 201 44.47 5.67 4.30
C GLU A 201 43.23 6.40 4.88
N LYS A 202 43.17 7.71 4.85
CA LYS A 202 42.07 8.47 5.49
C LYS A 202 40.80 8.56 4.71
N THR A 203 40.81 8.23 3.43
CA THR A 203 39.57 8.15 2.60
C THR A 203 39.08 6.72 2.59
N ARG A 204 38.13 6.38 3.45
CA ARG A 204 37.36 5.13 3.32
C ARG A 204 36.63 5.18 1.98
N GLU A 205 37.15 4.46 1.01
CA GLU A 205 36.41 4.31 -0.24
C GLU A 205 35.25 3.37 -0.03
N VAL A 206 34.07 3.88 -0.33
CA VAL A 206 32.81 3.16 -0.20
C VAL A 206 32.11 3.18 -1.54
N ARG A 207 31.31 2.15 -1.79
CA ARG A 207 30.40 2.11 -2.95
C ARG A 207 28.97 2.31 -2.50
N ASP A 208 28.17 2.93 -3.35
CA ASP A 208 26.74 3.07 -3.18
C ASP A 208 26.06 1.70 -3.31
N THR A 209 25.39 1.26 -2.25
CA THR A 209 24.56 0.06 -2.18
C THR A 209 23.17 0.40 -1.64
N SER A 210 22.72 1.63 -1.88
CA SER A 210 21.45 2.15 -1.42
C SER A 210 20.27 1.37 -1.98
N LEU A 211 19.21 1.28 -1.17
CA LEU A 211 17.93 0.76 -1.62
C LEU A 211 17.22 1.84 -2.43
N ARG A 212 16.86 1.51 -3.65
CA ARG A 212 16.12 2.40 -4.55
C ARG A 212 14.77 1.79 -4.90
N VAL A 213 13.82 2.67 -5.22
CA VAL A 213 12.52 2.27 -5.74
C VAL A 213 12.71 1.53 -7.07
N PRO A 214 12.28 0.27 -7.19
CA PRO A 214 12.35 -0.47 -8.44
C PRO A 214 11.30 0.03 -9.45
N HIS A 215 11.41 -0.45 -10.69
CA HIS A 215 10.41 -0.18 -11.72
C HIS A 215 9.01 -0.61 -11.27
N GLY A 216 8.03 0.30 -11.42
CA GLY A 216 6.65 0.08 -10.97
C GLY A 216 6.43 0.16 -9.45
N GLY A 217 7.44 0.59 -8.68
CA GLY A 217 7.35 0.78 -7.23
C GLY A 217 6.91 2.17 -6.78
N ASP A 218 6.46 3.02 -7.70
CA ASP A 218 6.05 4.39 -7.40
C ASP A 218 4.90 4.43 -6.40
N GLY A 219 4.96 5.36 -5.45
CA GLY A 219 3.92 5.48 -4.44
C GLY A 219 4.27 6.48 -3.34
N ILE A 220 3.61 6.34 -2.20
CA ILE A 220 3.82 7.20 -1.02
C ILE A 220 4.37 6.34 0.11
N VAL A 221 5.46 6.79 0.73
CA VAL A 221 6.01 6.14 1.92
C VAL A 221 5.03 6.26 3.08
N HIS A 222 4.51 5.12 3.52
CA HIS A 222 3.48 5.05 4.56
C HIS A 222 4.06 4.84 5.94
N ASP A 223 4.97 3.89 6.08
CA ASP A 223 5.57 3.51 7.36
C ASP A 223 7.00 3.03 7.18
N ILE A 224 7.80 3.10 8.23
CA ILE A 224 9.17 2.63 8.25
C ILE A 224 9.43 1.91 9.56
N LYS A 225 9.86 0.64 9.46
CA LYS A 225 10.23 -0.16 10.62
C LYS A 225 11.74 -0.39 10.62
N ILE A 226 12.38 -0.09 11.73
CA ILE A 226 13.82 -0.23 11.92
C ILE A 226 14.02 -1.26 13.02
N TYR A 227 14.73 -2.34 12.68
CA TYR A 227 15.15 -3.37 13.62
C TYR A 227 16.64 -3.30 13.80
N SER A 228 17.13 -3.33 15.02
CA SER A 228 18.55 -3.20 15.32
C SER A 228 18.97 -4.22 16.38
N ARG A 229 20.12 -4.87 16.14
CA ARG A 229 20.71 -5.76 17.12
C ARG A 229 21.06 -5.05 18.45
N LYS A 230 21.27 -3.74 18.40
CA LYS A 230 21.50 -2.92 19.61
C LYS A 230 20.24 -2.82 20.49
N ASP A 231 19.07 -2.94 19.89
CA ASP A 231 17.77 -2.88 20.58
C ASP A 231 17.28 -4.28 20.99
N ASN A 232 18.17 -5.30 20.90
CA ASN A 232 17.92 -6.72 21.16
C ASN A 232 16.91 -7.39 20.21
N ASP A 233 16.73 -6.85 19.00
CA ASP A 233 15.93 -7.51 17.97
C ASP A 233 16.64 -8.77 17.46
N GLU A 234 15.85 -9.82 17.22
CA GLU A 234 16.34 -11.07 16.63
C GLU A 234 16.60 -10.87 15.14
N LEU A 235 17.87 -10.71 14.76
CA LEU A 235 18.29 -10.53 13.39
C LEU A 235 19.15 -11.71 12.90
N PRO A 236 19.16 -12.02 11.59
CA PRO A 236 20.02 -13.03 11.00
C PRO A 236 21.49 -12.82 11.35
N THR A 237 22.28 -13.90 11.33
CA THR A 237 23.71 -13.84 11.63
C THR A 237 24.43 -12.91 10.65
N GLY A 238 25.27 -11.99 11.18
CA GLY A 238 26.02 -11.01 10.39
C GLY A 238 25.23 -9.80 9.94
N VAL A 239 23.95 -9.69 10.32
CA VAL A 239 23.12 -8.49 10.08
C VAL A 239 23.08 -7.66 11.35
N SER A 240 23.43 -6.38 11.25
CA SER A 240 23.44 -5.42 12.37
C SER A 240 22.12 -4.63 12.45
N LYS A 241 21.50 -4.36 11.31
CA LYS A 241 20.26 -3.57 11.21
C LYS A 241 19.44 -4.01 10.01
N VAL A 242 18.12 -3.98 10.13
CA VAL A 242 17.15 -4.18 9.04
C VAL A 242 16.21 -2.99 9.01
N ILE A 243 16.03 -2.41 7.83
CA ILE A 243 15.06 -1.34 7.60
C ILE A 243 14.04 -1.83 6.60
N ARG A 244 12.76 -1.75 6.95
CA ARG A 244 11.63 -2.01 6.06
C ARG A 244 10.90 -0.72 5.79
N VAL A 245 10.78 -0.37 4.52
CA VAL A 245 10.04 0.79 4.05
C VAL A 245 8.76 0.30 3.38
N TYR A 246 7.61 0.75 3.87
CA TYR A 246 6.30 0.40 3.34
C TYR A 246 5.82 1.52 2.43
N ILE A 247 5.49 1.18 1.19
CA ILE A 247 5.01 2.13 0.17
C ILE A 247 3.57 1.76 -0.20
N ILE A 248 2.66 2.73 -0.08
CA ILE A 248 1.28 2.61 -0.59
C ILE A 248 1.26 3.03 -2.05
N GLN A 249 0.74 2.15 -2.89
CA GLN A 249 0.43 2.39 -4.28
C GLN A 249 -1.08 2.50 -4.49
N LYS A 250 -1.50 3.57 -5.12
CA LYS A 250 -2.89 3.75 -5.57
C LYS A 250 -2.97 3.35 -7.04
N ARG A 251 -3.54 2.18 -7.32
CA ARG A 251 -3.67 1.67 -8.68
C ARG A 251 -5.07 1.93 -9.21
N LYS A 252 -5.16 2.83 -10.15
CA LYS A 252 -6.41 3.10 -10.89
C LYS A 252 -6.60 2.07 -11.99
N ILE A 253 -7.86 1.79 -12.29
CA ILE A 253 -8.20 0.91 -13.38
C ILE A 253 -7.76 1.50 -14.72
N GLN A 254 -7.26 0.66 -15.61
CA GLN A 254 -6.71 1.07 -16.91
C GLN A 254 -7.11 0.08 -18.02
N VAL A 255 -6.88 0.50 -19.26
CA VAL A 255 -7.06 -0.38 -20.43
C VAL A 255 -6.15 -1.60 -20.30
N GLY A 256 -6.68 -2.80 -20.56
CA GLY A 256 -6.00 -4.07 -20.41
C GLY A 256 -6.27 -4.78 -19.07
N ASP A 257 -6.84 -4.11 -18.08
CA ASP A 257 -7.23 -4.74 -16.81
C ASP A 257 -8.40 -5.68 -17.00
N LYS A 258 -8.42 -6.74 -16.18
CA LYS A 258 -9.52 -7.71 -16.16
C LYS A 258 -10.58 -7.30 -15.16
N MET A 259 -11.84 -7.37 -15.58
CA MET A 259 -13.00 -7.15 -14.73
C MET A 259 -13.91 -8.37 -14.73
N SER A 260 -14.69 -8.54 -13.67
CA SER A 260 -15.74 -9.55 -13.63
C SER A 260 -16.94 -9.09 -12.81
N GLY A 261 -18.12 -9.59 -13.16
CA GLY A 261 -19.29 -9.59 -12.31
C GLY A 261 -19.24 -10.76 -11.31
N ARG A 262 -20.32 -10.90 -10.50
CA ARG A 262 -20.44 -11.96 -9.48
C ARG A 262 -20.72 -13.36 -10.05
N HIS A 263 -21.04 -13.46 -11.33
CA HIS A 263 -21.54 -14.71 -11.97
C HIS A 263 -20.55 -15.30 -12.99
N GLY A 264 -19.27 -14.95 -12.90
CA GLY A 264 -18.23 -15.47 -13.79
C GLY A 264 -18.14 -14.78 -15.16
N ASN A 265 -18.92 -13.73 -15.39
CA ASN A 265 -18.85 -12.89 -16.58
C ASN A 265 -17.60 -12.00 -16.51
N LYS A 266 -16.48 -12.52 -16.96
CA LYS A 266 -15.20 -11.82 -17.01
C LYS A 266 -15.01 -11.09 -18.34
N GLY A 267 -14.28 -9.99 -18.32
CA GLY A 267 -13.91 -9.24 -19.51
C GLY A 267 -12.63 -8.45 -19.31
N VAL A 268 -12.13 -7.91 -20.42
CA VAL A 268 -10.92 -7.07 -20.43
C VAL A 268 -11.30 -5.67 -20.88
N ILE A 269 -10.83 -4.65 -20.19
CA ILE A 269 -11.09 -3.25 -20.55
C ILE A 269 -10.36 -2.94 -21.85
N SER A 270 -11.11 -2.63 -22.90
CA SER A 270 -10.59 -2.26 -24.21
C SER A 270 -10.47 -0.75 -24.39
N LEU A 271 -11.39 0.00 -23.77
CA LEU A 271 -11.49 1.44 -23.97
C LEU A 271 -12.08 2.10 -22.72
N ILE A 272 -11.60 3.30 -22.41
CA ILE A 272 -12.16 4.20 -21.40
C ILE A 272 -12.58 5.46 -22.13
N LEU A 273 -13.88 5.78 -22.12
CA LEU A 273 -14.46 6.90 -22.84
C LEU A 273 -14.77 8.06 -21.92
N PRO A 274 -14.62 9.30 -22.41
CA PRO A 274 -15.17 10.47 -21.75
C PRO A 274 -16.68 10.34 -21.53
N GLN A 275 -17.21 11.00 -20.53
CA GLN A 275 -18.62 10.94 -20.16
C GLN A 275 -19.55 11.31 -21.34
N GLU A 276 -19.17 12.30 -22.13
CA GLU A 276 -19.93 12.83 -23.25
C GLU A 276 -20.06 11.88 -24.43
N ASP A 277 -19.14 10.90 -24.54
CA ASP A 277 -19.15 9.89 -25.60
C ASP A 277 -19.85 8.59 -25.17
N MET A 278 -20.28 8.51 -23.90
CA MET A 278 -21.01 7.36 -23.37
C MET A 278 -22.50 7.45 -23.71
N PRO A 279 -23.17 6.31 -23.94
CA PRO A 279 -24.62 6.25 -23.96
C PRO A 279 -25.22 6.79 -22.66
N TYR A 280 -26.40 7.34 -22.73
CA TYR A 280 -27.08 7.94 -21.57
C TYR A 280 -28.56 7.51 -21.51
N LEU A 281 -29.08 7.52 -20.29
CA LEU A 281 -30.50 7.25 -20.02
C LEU A 281 -31.37 8.44 -20.42
N PRO A 282 -32.69 8.28 -20.49
CA PRO A 282 -33.63 9.36 -20.87
C PRO A 282 -33.54 10.60 -19.99
N ASP A 283 -33.05 10.45 -18.76
CA ASP A 283 -32.83 11.56 -17.81
C ASP A 283 -31.46 12.25 -17.99
N GLY A 284 -30.67 11.81 -18.99
CA GLY A 284 -29.32 12.34 -19.25
C GLY A 284 -28.20 11.69 -18.43
N THR A 285 -28.48 10.73 -17.57
CA THR A 285 -27.45 10.03 -16.78
C THR A 285 -26.64 9.11 -17.70
N PRO A 286 -25.30 9.29 -17.81
CA PRO A 286 -24.46 8.43 -18.62
C PRO A 286 -24.34 7.04 -17.99
N VAL A 287 -24.22 6.00 -18.82
CA VAL A 287 -23.96 4.64 -18.33
C VAL A 287 -22.51 4.51 -17.88
N ASP A 288 -22.27 3.61 -16.94
CA ASP A 288 -20.94 3.35 -16.40
C ASP A 288 -20.13 2.38 -17.27
N ILE A 289 -20.81 1.36 -17.82
CA ILE A 289 -20.18 0.25 -18.53
C ILE A 289 -21.00 -0.13 -19.77
N MET A 290 -20.32 -0.46 -20.86
CA MET A 290 -20.92 -1.10 -22.03
C MET A 290 -20.39 -2.52 -22.20
N LEU A 291 -21.33 -3.47 -22.27
CA LEU A 291 -21.06 -4.89 -22.52
C LEU A 291 -21.72 -5.33 -23.81
N ASN A 292 -21.05 -6.25 -24.48
CA ASN A 292 -21.63 -6.90 -25.66
C ASN A 292 -22.71 -7.92 -25.23
N PRO A 293 -23.93 -7.92 -25.81
CA PRO A 293 -24.96 -8.94 -25.53
C PRO A 293 -24.50 -10.31 -25.96
#